data_b336258c961610841ae54423a6388533
#
_entry.id   b336258c961610841ae54423a6388533
#
_cell.length_a   1.000
_cell.length_b   1.000
_cell.length_c   1.000
_cell.angle_alpha   90.00
_cell.angle_beta   90.00
_cell.angle_gamma   90.00
#
_symmetry.space_group_name_H-M   'P 1'
#
loop_
_entity.id
_entity.type
_entity.pdbx_description
1 polymer ?
#
loop_
_entity_poly.entity_id
_entity_poly.type
_entity_poly.pdbx_seq_one_letter_code
_entity_poly.pdbx_strand_id
1 'polypeptide(L)'
;MIESLIAYSIRHRLAVVIAGFALAIAGAYAAYTTPVDAIPDLSENQVVVFTEWPGHSPREVEDQIGYPLSTHLQGLRGVRTVRSSSDFHFSMIHVIFADDVDFPTARLRVLERLAQAGGILPDGVTPHPPPDAIATGQIYWYTVEGGGLDLGRLRALQDWYVKPQLGTVPGVAEVASVGGFPIEYQVNVDPRKLRTRGATLAEVIRAVGDSNATVGGPIIQKGNAEYIVRSLGWLGARSGRDDDAFDPERAVRDLERAVLAAEADGSILHVGDVASVTIGP
;
A
#
# COMPACT_ATOMS: atom_id res chain seq x y z
N MET A 1 -15.63 -64.19 9.36
CA MET A 1 -15.55 -62.76 9.77
C MET A 1 -16.92 -62.06 9.70
N ILE A 2 -17.62 -62.05 8.56
CA ILE A 2 -18.95 -61.39 8.41
C ILE A 2 -20.01 -62.00 9.32
N GLU A 3 -20.13 -63.34 9.39
CA GLU A 3 -21.10 -64.03 10.26
C GLU A 3 -20.87 -63.73 11.76
N SER A 4 -19.61 -63.63 12.19
CA SER A 4 -19.29 -63.29 13.59
C SER A 4 -19.63 -61.84 13.92
N LEU A 5 -19.48 -60.91 12.94
CA LEU A 5 -19.87 -59.52 13.07
C LEU A 5 -21.39 -59.36 13.18
N ILE A 6 -22.12 -60.06 12.34
CA ILE A 6 -23.60 -60.08 12.37
C ILE A 6 -24.12 -60.65 13.70
N ALA A 7 -23.59 -61.81 14.14
CA ALA A 7 -23.96 -62.42 15.41
C ALA A 7 -23.63 -61.47 16.62
N TYR A 8 -22.53 -60.77 16.59
CA TYR A 8 -22.19 -59.83 17.61
C TYR A 8 -23.13 -58.61 17.62
N SER A 9 -23.45 -58.07 16.43
CA SER A 9 -24.38 -56.93 16.29
C SER A 9 -25.80 -57.27 16.79
N ILE A 10 -26.32 -58.48 16.52
CA ILE A 10 -27.62 -58.92 16.99
C ILE A 10 -27.59 -59.10 18.52
N ARG A 11 -26.47 -59.61 19.06
CA ARG A 11 -26.35 -59.88 20.49
C ARG A 11 -26.22 -58.57 21.29
N HIS A 12 -25.60 -57.56 20.71
CA HIS A 12 -25.37 -56.25 21.34
C HIS A 12 -26.13 -55.11 20.64
N ARG A 13 -27.40 -55.37 20.29
CA ARG A 13 -28.24 -54.45 19.51
C ARG A 13 -28.30 -53.03 20.03
N LEU A 14 -28.33 -52.85 21.36
CA LEU A 14 -28.36 -51.53 22.00
C LEU A 14 -27.04 -50.76 21.81
N ALA A 15 -25.92 -51.45 21.94
CA ALA A 15 -24.60 -50.86 21.72
C ALA A 15 -24.40 -50.42 20.24
N VAL A 16 -24.90 -51.24 19.30
CA VAL A 16 -24.83 -50.91 17.87
C VAL A 16 -25.71 -49.70 17.52
N VAL A 17 -26.92 -49.63 18.11
CA VAL A 17 -27.80 -48.44 17.91
C VAL A 17 -27.18 -47.18 18.50
N ILE A 18 -26.62 -47.26 19.71
CA ILE A 18 -25.91 -46.11 20.33
C ILE A 18 -24.70 -45.69 19.49
N ALA A 19 -23.92 -46.63 19.00
CA ALA A 19 -22.76 -46.34 18.14
C ALA A 19 -23.21 -45.70 16.81
N GLY A 20 -24.33 -46.18 16.22
CA GLY A 20 -24.90 -45.60 15.01
C GLY A 20 -25.39 -44.16 15.23
N PHE A 21 -26.07 -43.90 16.35
CA PHE A 21 -26.48 -42.55 16.72
C PHE A 21 -25.28 -41.62 16.97
N ALA A 22 -24.25 -42.08 17.69
CA ALA A 22 -23.04 -41.32 17.93
C ALA A 22 -22.32 -40.98 16.63
N LEU A 23 -22.24 -41.92 15.69
CA LEU A 23 -21.63 -41.68 14.38
C LEU A 23 -22.47 -40.69 13.55
N ALA A 24 -23.80 -40.79 13.59
CA ALA A 24 -24.68 -39.84 12.90
C ALA A 24 -24.54 -38.42 13.45
N ILE A 25 -24.48 -38.27 14.78
CA ILE A 25 -24.25 -36.96 15.43
C ILE A 25 -22.84 -36.40 15.08
N ALA A 26 -21.83 -37.25 15.14
CA ALA A 26 -20.46 -36.84 14.76
C ALA A 26 -20.38 -36.45 13.28
N GLY A 27 -21.06 -37.20 12.40
CA GLY A 27 -21.14 -36.87 10.98
C GLY A 27 -21.88 -35.57 10.70
N ALA A 28 -22.99 -35.33 11.38
CA ALA A 28 -23.73 -34.06 11.27
C ALA A 28 -22.91 -32.87 11.80
N TYR A 29 -22.23 -33.06 12.91
CA TYR A 29 -21.32 -32.05 13.46
C TYR A 29 -20.16 -31.77 12.49
N ALA A 30 -19.51 -32.79 11.95
CA ALA A 30 -18.45 -32.63 10.97
C ALA A 30 -18.94 -31.92 9.70
N ALA A 31 -20.13 -32.29 9.17
CA ALA A 31 -20.70 -31.63 8.01
C ALA A 31 -20.99 -30.13 8.26
N TYR A 32 -21.46 -29.80 9.47
CA TYR A 32 -21.74 -28.40 9.84
C TYR A 32 -20.48 -27.57 10.07
N THR A 33 -19.40 -28.17 10.57
CA THR A 33 -18.16 -27.48 10.90
C THR A 33 -17.11 -27.49 9.77
N THR A 34 -17.34 -28.32 8.74
CA THR A 34 -16.43 -28.37 7.60
C THR A 34 -16.52 -27.07 6.81
N PRO A 35 -15.42 -26.29 6.68
CA PRO A 35 -15.41 -25.11 5.86
C PRO A 35 -15.66 -25.48 4.40
N VAL A 36 -16.56 -24.76 3.75
CA VAL A 36 -16.87 -24.94 2.33
C VAL A 36 -16.55 -23.66 1.61
N ASP A 37 -15.54 -23.69 0.75
CA ASP A 37 -15.22 -22.58 -0.13
C ASP A 37 -16.06 -22.67 -1.40
N ALA A 38 -16.63 -21.53 -1.82
CA ALA A 38 -17.41 -21.44 -3.06
C ALA A 38 -16.53 -21.70 -4.29
N ILE A 39 -15.27 -21.29 -4.23
CA ILE A 39 -14.22 -21.55 -5.23
C ILE A 39 -13.02 -22.09 -4.46
N PRO A 40 -12.69 -23.40 -4.62
CA PRO A 40 -11.52 -23.94 -3.95
C PRO A 40 -10.26 -23.27 -4.46
N ASP A 41 -9.38 -22.89 -3.54
CA ASP A 41 -8.07 -22.35 -3.89
C ASP A 41 -7.15 -23.50 -4.33
N LEU A 42 -6.94 -23.60 -5.65
CA LEU A 42 -6.04 -24.56 -6.29
C LEU A 42 -4.70 -23.90 -6.66
N SER A 43 -4.46 -22.67 -6.23
CA SER A 43 -3.20 -21.97 -6.49
C SER A 43 -2.04 -22.58 -5.71
N GLU A 44 -0.84 -22.41 -6.23
CA GLU A 44 0.37 -22.74 -5.47
C GLU A 44 0.41 -21.89 -4.18
N ASN A 45 0.92 -22.46 -3.10
CA ASN A 45 1.15 -21.72 -1.87
C ASN A 45 2.29 -20.73 -2.08
N GLN A 46 1.94 -19.50 -2.49
CA GLN A 46 2.90 -18.47 -2.90
C GLN A 46 2.66 -17.13 -2.22
N VAL A 47 3.75 -16.44 -1.97
CA VAL A 47 3.77 -15.05 -1.51
C VAL A 47 4.38 -14.20 -2.62
N VAL A 48 3.64 -13.20 -3.10
CA VAL A 48 4.07 -12.31 -4.18
C VAL A 48 4.57 -11.00 -3.60
N VAL A 49 5.82 -10.65 -3.88
CA VAL A 49 6.41 -9.36 -3.50
C VAL A 49 6.45 -8.45 -4.71
N PHE A 50 5.84 -7.29 -4.60
CA PHE A 50 5.79 -6.28 -5.64
C PHE A 50 6.69 -5.10 -5.27
N THR A 51 7.50 -4.62 -6.22
CA THR A 51 8.43 -3.51 -5.98
C THR A 51 8.39 -2.56 -7.16
N GLU A 52 8.02 -1.31 -6.90
CA GLU A 52 7.99 -0.25 -7.92
C GLU A 52 9.32 0.49 -7.97
N TRP A 53 9.76 0.81 -9.19
CA TRP A 53 10.88 1.68 -9.46
C TRP A 53 10.66 2.48 -10.74
N PRO A 54 9.86 3.55 -10.67
CA PRO A 54 9.47 4.33 -11.83
C PRO A 54 10.66 4.91 -12.58
N GLY A 55 10.54 4.97 -13.91
CA GLY A 55 11.57 5.57 -14.79
C GLY A 55 12.66 4.62 -15.24
N HIS A 56 12.66 3.34 -14.81
CA HIS A 56 13.72 2.39 -15.12
C HIS A 56 13.28 1.32 -16.11
N SER A 57 14.25 0.85 -16.91
CA SER A 57 14.05 -0.23 -17.88
C SER A 57 13.92 -1.59 -17.18
N PRO A 58 13.30 -2.60 -17.84
CA PRO A 58 13.20 -3.97 -17.28
C PRO A 58 14.54 -4.56 -16.86
N ARG A 59 15.60 -4.26 -17.60
CA ARG A 59 16.94 -4.76 -17.30
C ARG A 59 17.51 -4.12 -16.03
N GLU A 60 17.36 -2.82 -15.86
CA GLU A 60 17.81 -2.14 -14.63
C GLU A 60 17.03 -2.62 -13.42
N VAL A 61 15.70 -2.80 -13.58
CA VAL A 61 14.84 -3.37 -12.54
C VAL A 61 15.26 -4.80 -12.18
N GLU A 62 15.57 -5.64 -13.17
CA GLU A 62 16.08 -7.00 -12.93
C GLU A 62 17.43 -6.97 -12.21
N ASP A 63 18.38 -6.20 -12.71
CA ASP A 63 19.76 -6.18 -12.19
C ASP A 63 19.81 -5.62 -10.75
N GLN A 64 18.98 -4.63 -10.40
CA GLN A 64 19.08 -3.92 -9.13
C GLN A 64 17.97 -4.26 -8.12
N ILE A 65 16.88 -4.88 -8.56
CA ILE A 65 15.76 -5.24 -7.69
C ILE A 65 15.44 -6.73 -7.80
N GLY A 66 15.09 -7.20 -9.00
CA GLY A 66 14.62 -8.57 -9.22
C GLY A 66 15.63 -9.62 -8.75
N TYR A 67 16.85 -9.55 -9.26
CA TYR A 67 17.91 -10.49 -8.92
C TYR A 67 18.35 -10.39 -7.44
N PRO A 68 18.68 -9.22 -6.88
CA PRO A 68 19.07 -9.11 -5.47
C PRO A 68 18.00 -9.60 -4.51
N LEU A 69 16.73 -9.20 -4.71
CA LEU A 69 15.63 -9.64 -3.85
C LEU A 69 15.33 -11.12 -3.99
N SER A 70 15.31 -11.66 -5.23
CA SER A 70 15.08 -13.09 -5.44
C SER A 70 16.14 -13.95 -4.78
N THR A 71 17.41 -13.53 -4.88
CA THR A 71 18.52 -14.18 -4.19
C THR A 71 18.42 -14.08 -2.67
N HIS A 72 18.00 -12.92 -2.16
CA HIS A 72 17.81 -12.69 -0.72
C HIS A 72 16.67 -13.52 -0.15
N LEU A 73 15.60 -13.75 -0.92
CA LEU A 73 14.44 -14.56 -0.53
C LEU A 73 14.66 -16.06 -0.70
N GLN A 74 15.70 -16.48 -1.46
CA GLN A 74 16.12 -17.88 -1.49
C GLN A 74 16.64 -18.33 -0.13
N GLY A 75 16.46 -19.60 0.18
CA GLY A 75 16.93 -20.18 1.45
C GLY A 75 16.03 -19.90 2.66
N LEU A 76 14.87 -19.27 2.49
CA LEU A 76 13.82 -19.27 3.51
C LEU A 76 13.32 -20.70 3.74
N ARG A 77 13.09 -21.04 5.01
CA ARG A 77 12.62 -22.39 5.36
C ARG A 77 11.25 -22.67 4.72
N GLY A 78 11.16 -23.77 3.99
CA GLY A 78 9.92 -24.19 3.32
C GLY A 78 9.72 -23.58 1.93
N VAL A 79 10.66 -22.76 1.44
CA VAL A 79 10.61 -22.27 0.05
C VAL A 79 11.03 -23.41 -0.90
N ARG A 80 10.19 -23.67 -1.88
CA ARG A 80 10.42 -24.62 -2.97
C ARG A 80 11.15 -23.97 -4.14
N THR A 81 10.71 -22.76 -4.52
CA THR A 81 11.34 -21.98 -5.59
C THR A 81 11.00 -20.50 -5.45
N VAL A 82 11.87 -19.65 -6.01
CA VAL A 82 11.65 -18.20 -6.15
C VAL A 82 11.75 -17.87 -7.64
N ARG A 83 10.78 -17.14 -8.16
CA ARG A 83 10.74 -16.66 -9.54
C ARG A 83 10.60 -15.16 -9.54
N SER A 84 11.41 -14.43 -10.30
CA SER A 84 11.25 -13.00 -10.53
C SER A 84 10.79 -12.72 -11.95
N SER A 85 10.00 -11.68 -12.11
CA SER A 85 9.62 -11.09 -13.38
C SER A 85 9.79 -9.59 -13.26
N SER A 86 10.61 -9.02 -14.12
CA SER A 86 10.89 -7.58 -14.13
C SER A 86 10.37 -6.97 -15.41
N ASP A 87 9.64 -5.89 -15.28
CA ASP A 87 9.05 -5.14 -16.37
C ASP A 87 9.39 -3.65 -16.23
N PHE A 88 8.90 -2.80 -17.14
CA PHE A 88 9.06 -1.35 -17.00
C PHE A 88 8.48 -0.89 -15.67
N HIS A 89 9.30 -0.21 -14.87
CA HIS A 89 8.94 0.42 -13.60
C HIS A 89 8.69 -0.50 -12.41
N PHE A 90 8.64 -1.83 -12.55
CA PHE A 90 8.38 -2.72 -11.42
C PHE A 90 9.03 -4.09 -11.53
N SER A 91 9.21 -4.73 -10.38
CA SER A 91 9.56 -6.15 -10.25
C SER A 91 8.49 -6.88 -9.46
N MET A 92 8.16 -8.10 -9.88
CA MET A 92 7.26 -9.01 -9.21
C MET A 92 8.00 -10.30 -8.88
N ILE A 93 8.06 -10.68 -7.62
CA ILE A 93 8.76 -11.86 -7.15
C ILE A 93 7.78 -12.82 -6.50
N HIS A 94 7.69 -14.01 -7.04
CA HIS A 94 6.87 -15.12 -6.55
C HIS A 94 7.72 -16.03 -5.68
N VAL A 95 7.45 -16.07 -4.40
CA VAL A 95 8.08 -16.99 -3.44
C VAL A 95 7.13 -18.16 -3.20
N ILE A 96 7.44 -19.29 -3.78
CA ILE A 96 6.59 -20.48 -3.74
C ILE A 96 7.06 -21.40 -2.62
N PHE A 97 6.15 -21.68 -1.70
CA PHE A 97 6.37 -22.53 -0.54
C PHE A 97 5.90 -23.97 -0.79
N ALA A 98 6.37 -24.89 0.03
CA ALA A 98 5.85 -26.24 0.08
C ALA A 98 4.44 -26.26 0.67
N ASP A 99 3.63 -27.26 0.30
CA ASP A 99 2.22 -27.34 0.64
C ASP A 99 1.96 -27.57 2.15
N ASP A 100 2.96 -28.02 2.89
CA ASP A 100 2.93 -28.20 4.33
C ASP A 100 3.15 -26.91 5.15
N VAL A 101 3.48 -25.79 4.48
CA VAL A 101 3.64 -24.48 5.11
C VAL A 101 2.32 -23.73 5.01
N ASP A 102 1.76 -23.31 6.12
CA ASP A 102 0.55 -22.47 6.11
C ASP A 102 0.86 -21.06 5.58
N PHE A 103 -0.08 -20.45 4.87
CA PHE A 103 0.08 -19.15 4.21
C PHE A 103 0.48 -18.02 5.18
N PRO A 104 -0.13 -17.87 6.38
CA PRO A 104 0.31 -16.86 7.34
C PRO A 104 1.77 -16.99 7.74
N THR A 105 2.26 -18.21 7.94
CA THR A 105 3.68 -18.48 8.27
C THR A 105 4.58 -18.17 7.07
N ALA A 106 4.18 -18.53 5.86
CA ALA A 106 4.91 -18.20 4.63
C ALA A 106 5.05 -16.68 4.48
N ARG A 107 3.95 -15.96 4.63
CA ARG A 107 3.91 -14.50 4.57
C ARG A 107 4.79 -13.85 5.64
N LEU A 108 4.72 -14.29 6.88
CA LEU A 108 5.53 -13.76 7.97
C LEU A 108 7.03 -13.92 7.69
N ARG A 109 7.47 -15.09 7.21
CA ARG A 109 8.88 -15.34 6.85
C ARG A 109 9.38 -14.41 5.74
N VAL A 110 8.53 -14.15 4.74
CA VAL A 110 8.87 -13.19 3.68
C VAL A 110 8.98 -11.77 4.26
N LEU A 111 8.03 -11.33 5.08
CA LEU A 111 8.05 -10.01 5.73
C LEU A 111 9.32 -9.82 6.59
N GLU A 112 9.68 -10.80 7.41
CA GLU A 112 10.89 -10.76 8.22
C GLU A 112 12.15 -10.63 7.36
N ARG A 113 12.19 -11.33 6.23
CA ARG A 113 13.33 -11.27 5.31
C ARG A 113 13.38 -9.94 4.56
N LEU A 114 12.22 -9.40 4.13
CA LEU A 114 12.14 -8.09 3.48
C LEU A 114 12.55 -6.95 4.41
N ALA A 115 12.26 -7.04 5.71
CA ALA A 115 12.72 -6.06 6.69
C ALA A 115 14.25 -5.94 6.76
N GLN A 116 14.98 -6.98 6.35
CA GLN A 116 16.45 -7.01 6.29
C GLN A 116 17.00 -6.57 4.92
N ALA A 117 16.14 -6.32 3.94
CA ALA A 117 16.52 -6.02 2.55
C ALA A 117 16.92 -4.55 2.31
N GLY A 118 16.74 -3.65 3.27
CA GLY A 118 16.96 -2.21 3.09
C GLY A 118 18.38 -1.81 2.68
N GLY A 119 19.38 -2.68 2.84
CA GLY A 119 20.76 -2.42 2.41
C GLY A 119 21.16 -2.98 1.05
N ILE A 120 20.26 -3.72 0.39
CA ILE A 120 20.55 -4.38 -0.91
C ILE A 120 19.79 -3.74 -2.07
N LEU A 121 18.88 -2.82 -1.79
CA LEU A 121 18.07 -2.11 -2.76
C LEU A 121 18.57 -0.69 -2.98
N PRO A 122 18.30 -0.09 -4.15
CA PRO A 122 18.56 1.32 -4.38
C PRO A 122 17.83 2.22 -3.37
N ASP A 123 18.40 3.40 -3.09
CA ASP A 123 17.81 4.38 -2.18
C ASP A 123 16.40 4.78 -2.61
N GLY A 124 15.47 4.77 -1.67
CA GLY A 124 14.07 5.13 -1.90
C GLY A 124 13.20 4.00 -2.46
N VAL A 125 13.77 2.84 -2.77
CA VAL A 125 13.00 1.66 -3.23
C VAL A 125 12.55 0.84 -2.03
N THR A 126 11.24 0.63 -1.94
CA THR A 126 10.64 -0.18 -0.87
C THR A 126 9.82 -1.31 -1.47
N PRO A 127 10.12 -2.58 -1.15
CA PRO A 127 9.29 -3.69 -1.58
C PRO A 127 7.96 -3.70 -0.80
N HIS A 128 6.86 -3.86 -1.54
CA HIS A 128 5.53 -3.97 -0.96
C HIS A 128 5.20 -5.45 -0.71
N PRO A 129 4.96 -5.83 0.54
CA PRO A 129 4.47 -7.18 0.84
C PRO A 129 3.04 -7.33 0.33
N PRO A 130 2.63 -8.56 -0.01
CA PRO A 130 1.26 -8.82 -0.45
C PRO A 130 0.27 -8.58 0.69
N PRO A 131 -0.99 -8.29 0.36
CA PRO A 131 -2.08 -8.29 1.34
C PRO A 131 -2.19 -9.66 2.00
N ASP A 132 -2.83 -9.70 3.17
CA ASP A 132 -3.14 -10.94 3.89
C ASP A 132 -4.38 -11.60 3.26
N ALA A 133 -4.29 -11.95 1.99
CA ALA A 133 -5.37 -12.52 1.20
C ALA A 133 -4.81 -13.43 0.10
N ILE A 134 -5.61 -14.42 -0.26
CA ILE A 134 -5.37 -15.28 -1.40
C ILE A 134 -5.94 -14.66 -2.69
N ALA A 135 -5.40 -15.02 -3.85
CA ALA A 135 -5.82 -14.45 -5.14
C ALA A 135 -7.32 -14.65 -5.44
N THR A 136 -7.93 -15.74 -4.95
CA THR A 136 -9.35 -16.05 -5.07
C THR A 136 -10.24 -15.28 -4.07
N GLY A 137 -9.64 -14.48 -3.18
CA GLY A 137 -10.33 -13.71 -2.15
C GLY A 137 -11.05 -12.45 -2.65
N GLN A 138 -11.05 -12.17 -3.95
CA GLN A 138 -11.80 -11.05 -4.53
C GLN A 138 -13.29 -11.40 -4.61
N ILE A 139 -14.02 -11.12 -3.53
CA ILE A 139 -15.41 -11.55 -3.38
C ILE A 139 -16.44 -10.46 -3.72
N TYR A 140 -16.02 -9.19 -3.78
CA TYR A 140 -16.95 -8.09 -4.00
C TYR A 140 -16.35 -7.01 -4.90
N TRP A 141 -17.12 -6.59 -5.90
CA TRP A 141 -16.78 -5.52 -6.82
C TRP A 141 -17.84 -4.43 -6.76
N TYR A 142 -17.42 -3.19 -6.72
CA TYR A 142 -18.32 -2.04 -6.73
C TYR A 142 -17.74 -0.91 -7.57
N THR A 143 -18.60 0.00 -8.01
CA THR A 143 -18.22 1.23 -8.70
C THR A 143 -18.52 2.43 -7.80
N VAL A 144 -17.62 3.42 -7.83
CA VAL A 144 -17.86 4.71 -7.18
C VAL A 144 -18.29 5.68 -8.24
N GLU A 145 -19.52 6.16 -8.15
CA GLU A 145 -20.14 7.07 -9.10
C GLU A 145 -20.61 8.32 -8.36
N GLY A 146 -20.48 9.48 -9.01
CA GLY A 146 -20.95 10.74 -8.42
C GLY A 146 -21.24 11.77 -9.50
N GLY A 147 -22.44 12.33 -9.47
CA GLY A 147 -22.87 13.34 -10.42
C GLY A 147 -21.99 14.59 -10.35
N GLY A 148 -21.23 14.88 -11.43
CA GLY A 148 -20.43 16.09 -11.54
C GLY A 148 -19.05 16.05 -10.90
N LEU A 149 -18.62 14.89 -10.34
CA LEU A 149 -17.24 14.68 -9.90
C LEU A 149 -16.37 14.15 -11.05
N ASP A 150 -15.17 14.69 -11.19
CA ASP A 150 -14.17 14.16 -12.10
C ASP A 150 -13.52 12.87 -11.55
N LEU A 151 -12.78 12.17 -12.41
CA LEU A 151 -12.16 10.90 -12.06
C LEU A 151 -11.12 11.01 -10.92
N GLY A 152 -10.44 12.15 -10.80
CA GLY A 152 -9.51 12.39 -9.71
C GLY A 152 -10.22 12.53 -8.36
N ARG A 153 -11.32 13.27 -8.32
CA ARG A 153 -12.15 13.43 -7.11
C ARG A 153 -12.82 12.12 -6.70
N LEU A 154 -13.32 11.33 -7.67
CA LEU A 154 -13.86 10.00 -7.39
C LEU A 154 -12.78 9.08 -6.83
N ARG A 155 -11.59 9.12 -7.39
CA ARG A 155 -10.44 8.37 -6.87
C ARG A 155 -10.05 8.82 -5.46
N ALA A 156 -10.00 10.11 -5.19
CA ALA A 156 -9.72 10.64 -3.85
C ALA A 156 -10.79 10.22 -2.84
N LEU A 157 -12.08 10.25 -3.21
CA LEU A 157 -13.17 9.76 -2.37
C LEU A 157 -13.00 8.27 -2.05
N GLN A 158 -12.64 7.46 -3.04
CA GLN A 158 -12.39 6.04 -2.87
C GLN A 158 -11.21 5.79 -1.92
N ASP A 159 -10.07 6.42 -2.17
CA ASP A 159 -8.83 6.11 -1.46
C ASP A 159 -8.80 6.68 -0.03
N TRP A 160 -9.40 7.85 0.20
CA TRP A 160 -9.33 8.54 1.49
C TRP A 160 -10.56 8.36 2.37
N TYR A 161 -11.70 7.98 1.81
CA TYR A 161 -12.92 7.79 2.57
C TYR A 161 -13.45 6.37 2.52
N VAL A 162 -13.73 5.83 1.33
CA VAL A 162 -14.38 4.52 1.19
C VAL A 162 -13.44 3.38 1.60
N LYS A 163 -12.23 3.38 1.06
CA LYS A 163 -11.21 2.34 1.33
C LYS A 163 -10.89 2.19 2.83
N PRO A 164 -10.61 3.26 3.60
CA PRO A 164 -10.38 3.15 5.04
C PRO A 164 -11.59 2.58 5.79
N GLN A 165 -12.82 3.01 5.45
CA GLN A 165 -14.04 2.54 6.11
C GLN A 165 -14.28 1.06 5.86
N LEU A 166 -14.15 0.61 4.62
CA LEU A 166 -14.29 -0.81 4.28
C LEU A 166 -13.15 -1.66 4.86
N GLY A 167 -11.95 -1.13 4.96
CA GLY A 167 -10.80 -1.80 5.57
C GLY A 167 -10.94 -2.09 7.07
N THR A 168 -11.90 -1.43 7.76
CA THR A 168 -12.18 -1.73 9.17
C THR A 168 -13.13 -2.90 9.37
N VAL A 169 -13.76 -3.39 8.31
CA VAL A 169 -14.73 -4.50 8.38
C VAL A 169 -13.97 -5.80 8.64
N PRO A 170 -14.35 -6.57 9.67
CA PRO A 170 -13.70 -7.85 9.96
C PRO A 170 -13.73 -8.80 8.76
N GLY A 171 -12.58 -9.36 8.41
CA GLY A 171 -12.43 -10.27 7.27
C GLY A 171 -12.07 -9.59 5.94
N VAL A 172 -12.03 -8.26 5.89
CA VAL A 172 -11.53 -7.52 4.72
C VAL A 172 -10.01 -7.35 4.85
N ALA A 173 -9.27 -8.05 4.02
CA ALA A 173 -7.81 -7.98 3.99
C ALA A 173 -7.31 -6.79 3.16
N GLU A 174 -7.99 -6.46 2.07
CA GLU A 174 -7.63 -5.36 1.19
C GLU A 174 -8.85 -4.78 0.47
N VAL A 175 -8.79 -3.49 0.21
CA VAL A 175 -9.70 -2.78 -0.71
C VAL A 175 -8.85 -2.15 -1.80
N ALA A 176 -8.82 -2.80 -2.96
CA ALA A 176 -8.05 -2.33 -4.12
C ALA A 176 -8.87 -1.35 -4.95
N SER A 177 -8.19 -0.33 -5.50
CA SER A 177 -8.80 0.67 -6.37
C SER A 177 -8.27 0.52 -7.78
N VAL A 178 -9.18 0.44 -8.76
CA VAL A 178 -8.85 0.37 -10.18
C VAL A 178 -9.57 1.52 -10.91
N GLY A 179 -8.83 2.25 -11.75
CA GLY A 179 -9.36 3.41 -12.47
C GLY A 179 -9.27 4.72 -11.71
N GLY A 180 -9.63 5.80 -12.38
CA GLY A 180 -9.34 7.16 -11.91
C GLY A 180 -7.84 7.46 -11.90
N PHE A 181 -7.47 8.60 -11.36
CA PHE A 181 -6.07 8.99 -11.17
C PHE A 181 -5.91 9.71 -9.82
N PRO A 182 -4.78 9.55 -9.12
CA PRO A 182 -4.46 10.39 -7.98
C PRO A 182 -4.32 11.84 -8.45
N ILE A 183 -4.86 12.77 -7.68
CA ILE A 183 -4.70 14.20 -7.97
C ILE A 183 -3.27 14.59 -7.59
N GLU A 184 -2.52 15.13 -8.56
CA GLU A 184 -1.17 15.62 -8.39
C GLU A 184 -1.09 17.12 -8.63
N TYR A 185 -0.14 17.79 -7.94
CA TYR A 185 0.23 19.16 -8.20
C TYR A 185 1.49 19.15 -9.07
N GLN A 186 1.31 19.39 -10.36
CA GLN A 186 2.38 19.37 -11.34
C GLN A 186 3.06 20.73 -11.43
N VAL A 187 4.33 20.80 -11.05
CA VAL A 187 5.15 22.00 -11.17
C VAL A 187 5.91 21.97 -12.50
N ASN A 188 5.36 22.65 -13.50
CA ASN A 188 5.91 22.69 -14.85
C ASN A 188 6.96 23.81 -14.97
N VAL A 189 8.22 23.44 -14.89
CA VAL A 189 9.34 24.38 -14.88
C VAL A 189 9.71 24.82 -16.29
N ASP A 190 9.89 26.15 -16.51
CA ASP A 190 10.39 26.70 -17.78
C ASP A 190 11.93 26.84 -17.74
N PRO A 191 12.66 26.05 -18.54
CA PRO A 191 14.12 26.09 -18.54
C PRO A 191 14.71 27.43 -19.00
N ARG A 192 13.95 28.22 -19.78
CA ARG A 192 14.40 29.55 -20.24
C ARG A 192 14.31 30.55 -19.10
N LYS A 193 13.19 30.53 -18.36
CA LYS A 193 12.99 31.37 -17.18
C LYS A 193 14.02 31.03 -16.09
N LEU A 194 14.30 29.75 -15.83
CA LEU A 194 15.34 29.32 -14.89
C LEU A 194 16.70 29.98 -15.24
N ARG A 195 17.13 29.83 -16.50
CA ARG A 195 18.41 30.41 -16.93
C ARG A 195 18.43 31.92 -16.83
N THR A 196 17.35 32.60 -17.17
CA THR A 196 17.27 34.06 -17.11
C THR A 196 17.35 34.60 -15.69
N ARG A 197 16.76 33.84 -14.73
CA ARG A 197 16.78 34.19 -13.31
C ARG A 197 17.96 33.59 -12.54
N GLY A 198 18.85 32.85 -13.19
CA GLY A 198 20.00 32.21 -12.55
C GLY A 198 19.65 31.12 -11.56
N ALA A 199 18.42 30.55 -11.65
CA ALA A 199 17.92 29.51 -10.75
C ALA A 199 18.14 28.10 -11.34
N THR A 200 18.24 27.11 -10.47
CA THR A 200 18.43 25.70 -10.82
C THR A 200 17.17 24.87 -10.53
N LEU A 201 17.01 23.74 -11.22
CA LEU A 201 15.93 22.81 -10.95
C LEU A 201 15.99 22.26 -9.51
N ALA A 202 17.19 22.03 -8.98
CA ALA A 202 17.37 21.54 -7.62
C ALA A 202 16.86 22.54 -6.56
N GLU A 203 16.99 23.83 -6.81
CA GLU A 203 16.41 24.87 -5.95
C GLU A 203 14.88 24.86 -6.00
N VAL A 204 14.27 24.67 -7.18
CA VAL A 204 12.81 24.54 -7.32
C VAL A 204 12.31 23.33 -6.53
N ILE A 205 12.94 22.17 -6.69
CA ILE A 205 12.56 20.93 -5.96
C ILE A 205 12.62 21.17 -4.45
N ARG A 206 13.70 21.82 -3.97
CA ARG A 206 13.86 22.15 -2.55
C ARG A 206 12.79 23.12 -2.07
N ALA A 207 12.56 24.22 -2.79
CA ALA A 207 11.56 25.22 -2.42
C ALA A 207 10.13 24.62 -2.34
N VAL A 208 9.77 23.75 -3.29
CA VAL A 208 8.50 23.03 -3.27
C VAL A 208 8.40 22.09 -2.08
N GLY A 209 9.45 21.32 -1.79
CA GLY A 209 9.51 20.43 -0.63
C GLY A 209 9.38 21.19 0.69
N ASP A 210 10.13 22.30 0.84
CA ASP A 210 10.14 23.13 2.05
C ASP A 210 8.80 23.86 2.25
N SER A 211 8.04 24.16 1.18
CA SER A 211 6.74 24.85 1.26
C SER A 211 5.66 24.01 1.94
N ASN A 212 5.79 22.68 1.97
CA ASN A 212 4.86 21.76 2.65
C ASN A 212 5.44 21.18 3.94
N ALA A 213 6.52 21.75 4.46
CA ALA A 213 7.15 21.28 5.68
C ALA A 213 6.54 21.94 6.93
N THR A 214 6.18 21.13 7.90
CA THR A 214 5.81 21.59 9.24
C THR A 214 7.04 21.51 10.14
N VAL A 215 7.50 22.67 10.63
CA VAL A 215 8.69 22.75 11.47
C VAL A 215 8.29 23.17 12.87
N GLY A 216 8.69 22.38 13.88
CA GLY A 216 8.60 22.75 15.29
C GLY A 216 9.68 23.77 15.65
N GLY A 217 9.29 24.87 16.26
CA GLY A 217 10.21 25.89 16.77
C GLY A 217 10.41 25.80 18.28
N PRO A 218 11.18 26.71 18.86
CA PRO A 218 11.47 26.76 20.28
C PRO A 218 10.22 27.09 21.11
N ILE A 219 10.27 26.72 22.38
CA ILE A 219 9.28 27.14 23.38
C ILE A 219 9.69 28.52 23.89
N ILE A 220 8.75 29.47 23.84
CA ILE A 220 8.92 30.80 24.42
C ILE A 220 8.19 30.86 25.74
N GLN A 221 8.90 31.09 26.84
CA GLN A 221 8.28 31.35 28.14
C GLN A 221 7.99 32.84 28.29
N LYS A 222 6.74 33.18 28.53
CA LYS A 222 6.33 34.58 28.77
C LYS A 222 5.35 34.61 29.97
N GLY A 223 5.84 35.13 31.11
CA GLY A 223 5.10 35.08 32.35
C GLY A 223 4.93 33.63 32.84
N ASN A 224 3.69 33.26 33.21
CA ASN A 224 3.34 31.90 33.66
C ASN A 224 2.85 30.99 32.52
N ALA A 225 3.07 31.36 31.26
CA ALA A 225 2.61 30.60 30.11
C ALA A 225 3.79 30.21 29.20
N GLU A 226 3.71 29.02 28.64
CA GLU A 226 4.63 28.51 27.62
C GLU A 226 3.94 28.58 26.26
N TYR A 227 4.61 29.17 25.28
CA TYR A 227 4.14 29.27 23.90
C TYR A 227 5.04 28.41 23.01
N ILE A 228 4.43 27.43 22.38
CA ILE A 228 5.10 26.62 21.38
C ILE A 228 5.01 27.32 20.03
N VAL A 229 6.16 27.71 19.48
CA VAL A 229 6.24 28.26 18.13
C VAL A 229 6.29 27.09 17.14
N ARG A 230 5.41 27.07 16.16
CA ARG A 230 5.46 26.11 15.07
C ARG A 230 5.11 26.78 13.75
N SER A 231 5.85 26.43 12.70
CA SER A 231 5.49 26.81 11.34
C SER A 231 4.60 25.71 10.76
N LEU A 232 3.44 26.07 10.26
CA LEU A 232 2.52 25.15 9.58
C LEU A 232 2.68 25.40 8.09
N GLY A 233 3.32 24.46 7.40
CA GLY A 233 3.52 24.47 5.96
C GLY A 233 2.47 23.71 5.18
N TRP A 234 1.20 23.71 5.64
CA TRP A 234 0.13 23.00 4.96
C TRP A 234 -0.36 23.82 3.75
N LEU A 235 -0.05 23.32 2.57
CA LEU A 235 -0.56 23.89 1.32
C LEU A 235 -2.09 23.82 1.27
N GLY A 236 -2.73 24.89 0.82
CA GLY A 236 -4.19 24.95 0.70
C GLY A 236 -4.96 25.11 2.00
N ALA A 237 -4.31 25.14 3.16
CA ALA A 237 -4.97 25.37 4.44
C ALA A 237 -5.27 26.85 4.66
N ARG A 238 -6.44 27.18 5.22
CA ARG A 238 -6.91 28.57 5.32
C ARG A 238 -6.27 29.36 6.47
N SER A 239 -5.99 28.77 7.60
CA SER A 239 -5.40 29.48 8.76
C SER A 239 -4.75 28.58 9.81
N GLY A 240 -4.40 27.34 9.48
CA GLY A 240 -3.75 26.43 10.42
C GLY A 240 -4.65 25.93 11.56
N ARG A 241 -5.97 26.01 11.40
CA ARG A 241 -6.95 25.34 12.25
C ARG A 241 -7.33 24.00 11.62
N ASP A 242 -7.49 22.99 12.46
CA ASP A 242 -7.81 21.61 12.04
C ASP A 242 -9.15 21.48 11.32
N ASP A 243 -10.02 22.51 11.38
CA ASP A 243 -11.37 22.53 10.79
C ASP A 243 -11.45 23.23 9.42
N ASP A 244 -10.32 23.75 8.89
CA ASP A 244 -10.36 24.47 7.62
C ASP A 244 -10.36 23.49 6.44
N ALA A 245 -11.42 23.57 5.64
CA ALA A 245 -11.53 22.81 4.40
C ALA A 245 -10.35 23.08 3.48
N PHE A 246 -9.74 22.02 2.97
CA PHE A 246 -8.67 22.07 1.98
C PHE A 246 -9.17 22.73 0.69
N ASP A 247 -8.44 23.75 0.22
CA ASP A 247 -8.71 24.45 -1.04
C ASP A 247 -7.61 24.14 -2.07
N PRO A 248 -7.91 23.34 -3.10
CA PRO A 248 -6.93 22.96 -4.12
C PRO A 248 -6.36 24.15 -4.89
N GLU A 249 -7.19 25.16 -5.21
CA GLU A 249 -6.71 26.35 -5.90
C GLU A 249 -5.78 27.20 -5.05
N ARG A 250 -6.03 27.21 -3.73
CA ARG A 250 -5.11 27.85 -2.80
C ARG A 250 -3.79 27.10 -2.73
N ALA A 251 -3.79 25.78 -2.72
CA ALA A 251 -2.57 24.98 -2.75
C ALA A 251 -1.71 25.32 -3.97
N VAL A 252 -2.31 25.51 -5.15
CA VAL A 252 -1.62 25.99 -6.36
C VAL A 252 -0.98 27.35 -6.11
N ARG A 253 -1.76 28.30 -5.58
CA ARG A 253 -1.24 29.66 -5.28
C ARG A 253 -0.12 29.66 -4.23
N ASP A 254 -0.24 28.81 -3.21
CA ASP A 254 0.77 28.67 -2.17
C ASP A 254 2.07 28.09 -2.73
N LEU A 255 1.99 27.09 -3.62
CA LEU A 255 3.12 26.54 -4.35
C LEU A 255 3.79 27.57 -5.28
N GLU A 256 3.00 28.34 -6.03
CA GLU A 256 3.53 29.40 -6.87
C GLU A 256 4.24 30.51 -6.07
N ARG A 257 3.77 30.76 -4.85
CA ARG A 257 4.35 31.74 -3.92
C ARG A 257 5.54 31.21 -3.10
N ALA A 258 5.84 29.92 -3.21
CA ALA A 258 6.98 29.34 -2.51
C ALA A 258 8.27 30.12 -2.88
N VAL A 259 9.04 30.47 -1.87
CA VAL A 259 10.26 31.28 -2.04
C VAL A 259 11.37 30.40 -2.60
N LEU A 260 11.88 30.77 -3.76
CA LEU A 260 12.99 30.09 -4.42
C LEU A 260 14.35 30.66 -3.99
N ALA A 261 14.48 32.00 -4.02
CA ALA A 261 15.68 32.71 -3.59
C ALA A 261 15.35 34.14 -3.18
N ALA A 262 16.21 34.74 -2.36
CA ALA A 262 16.22 36.18 -2.13
C ALA A 262 17.40 36.78 -2.92
N GLU A 263 17.11 37.75 -3.78
CA GLU A 263 18.12 38.42 -4.60
C GLU A 263 18.88 39.53 -3.79
N ALA A 264 20.04 39.92 -4.25
CA ALA A 264 20.89 40.87 -3.54
C ALA A 264 20.25 42.28 -3.41
N ASP A 265 19.31 42.62 -4.25
CA ASP A 265 18.52 43.86 -4.22
C ASP A 265 17.32 43.82 -3.25
N GLY A 266 17.13 42.71 -2.56
CA GLY A 266 16.01 42.47 -1.63
C GLY A 266 14.74 41.96 -2.30
N SER A 267 14.73 41.73 -3.61
CA SER A 267 13.61 41.08 -4.30
C SER A 267 13.56 39.59 -3.98
N ILE A 268 12.35 39.02 -3.97
CA ILE A 268 12.13 37.62 -3.70
C ILE A 268 11.71 36.93 -5.01
N LEU A 269 12.46 35.91 -5.40
CA LEU A 269 12.13 35.07 -6.51
C LEU A 269 11.22 33.93 -6.01
N HIS A 270 10.07 33.76 -6.64
CA HIS A 270 9.08 32.72 -6.32
C HIS A 270 9.13 31.60 -7.35
N VAL A 271 8.59 30.43 -6.97
CA VAL A 271 8.45 29.30 -7.90
C VAL A 271 7.59 29.69 -9.11
N GLY A 272 6.52 30.48 -8.95
CA GLY A 272 5.67 30.97 -10.05
C GLY A 272 6.39 31.86 -11.07
N ASP A 273 7.54 32.45 -10.75
CA ASP A 273 8.31 33.24 -11.70
C ASP A 273 9.02 32.37 -12.74
N VAL A 274 9.32 31.11 -12.40
CA VAL A 274 10.08 30.17 -13.24
C VAL A 274 9.29 28.90 -13.61
N ALA A 275 8.14 28.68 -13.00
CA ALA A 275 7.28 27.51 -13.24
C ALA A 275 5.80 27.92 -13.26
N SER A 276 4.96 27.04 -13.74
CA SER A 276 3.50 27.08 -13.57
C SER A 276 3.03 25.84 -12.82
N VAL A 277 2.07 26.01 -11.91
CA VAL A 277 1.51 24.89 -11.16
C VAL A 277 0.12 24.57 -11.69
N THR A 278 -0.09 23.29 -12.01
CA THR A 278 -1.39 22.79 -12.50
C THR A 278 -1.82 21.58 -11.68
N ILE A 279 -3.13 21.37 -11.58
CA ILE A 279 -3.71 20.18 -10.97
C ILE A 279 -4.02 19.20 -12.10
N GLY A 280 -3.57 17.97 -11.97
CA GLY A 280 -3.76 16.95 -12.99
C GLY A 280 -3.51 15.54 -12.50
N PRO A 281 -3.60 14.59 -13.44
CA PRO A 281 -3.23 13.21 -13.19
C PRO A 281 -1.71 13.04 -13.07
#